data_4eed45152900f0eecfb604694c5e5f9e
#
_entry.id   4eed45152900f0eecfb604694c5e5f9e
#
_cell.length_a   1.000
_cell.length_b   1.000
_cell.length_c   1.000
_cell.angle_alpha   90.00
_cell.angle_beta   90.00
_cell.angle_gamma   90.00
#
_symmetry.space_group_name_H-M   'P 1'
#
loop_
_entity.id
_entity.type
_entity.pdbx_description
1 polymer ?
#
loop_
_entity_poly.entity_id
_entity_poly.type
_entity_poly.pdbx_seq_one_letter_code
_entity_poly.pdbx_strand_id
1 'polypeptide(L)'
;MIVLLSLLSLAGCGGSSGGGGNFQQQTVVSISGAPPSAIGVGANWQYTATVNGVASQSVTWTISPTSAGTIDASTGLYIAPLTVPSPATVTITATSQAEPSQSASASVTVQASDPLGTVSGLTTLPSCSGSLPGATCYSMTVSCPGVADITTYLKVNNPNAAPVGTVLFGVGTGGSGLYDDPNSSGFSDGEITVQNVLAGNFNTVQVSFGAPFTSTQPNGWLQGPGGVRRLACRYATVADWVYNNPKTVNPNPNNTATNSAPMCATGNSGGSGAVAYAVSEYGLGPDFAMIEPTSGPPMTRIDQGCSPCSASLTGPVCTDANSINNPHMCYEPADASVIDEAYQSAGATTPTPCTDALNGTPGPSGLFESDSILYNPSSKIPLSSTTVKMLFGDLDTSNAVPEGMLWGESITPGSASPTPLYACIADAGHPIPDVNDGARQIATDIINLCQ
;
A
#
# COMPACT_ATOMS: atom_id res chain seq x y z
N MET A 1 -16.65 17.76 17.76
CA MET A 1 -16.65 19.11 18.33
C MET A 1 -17.21 20.04 17.25
N ILE A 2 -18.47 20.44 17.44
CA ILE A 2 -19.26 21.19 16.45
C ILE A 2 -18.77 22.64 16.50
N VAL A 3 -18.26 23.16 15.39
CA VAL A 3 -17.97 24.59 15.25
C VAL A 3 -19.22 25.28 14.73
N LEU A 4 -19.89 26.05 15.58
CA LEU A 4 -20.97 26.92 15.22
C LEU A 4 -20.47 28.09 14.36
N LEU A 5 -20.95 28.19 13.12
CA LEU A 5 -20.86 29.43 12.34
C LEU A 5 -21.90 30.42 12.86
N SER A 6 -21.46 31.50 13.46
CA SER A 6 -22.33 32.62 13.82
C SER A 6 -22.58 33.50 12.58
N LEU A 7 -23.81 33.45 12.06
CA LEU A 7 -24.29 34.44 11.12
C LEU A 7 -24.58 35.75 11.89
N LEU A 8 -23.82 36.80 11.61
CA LEU A 8 -24.18 38.17 12.02
C LEU A 8 -25.10 38.78 10.95
N SER A 9 -26.35 38.96 11.31
CA SER A 9 -27.30 39.75 10.55
C SER A 9 -27.08 41.26 10.83
N LEU A 10 -26.63 42.05 9.85
CA LEU A 10 -26.67 43.50 9.93
C LEU A 10 -28.03 44.00 9.38
N ALA A 11 -28.80 44.58 10.26
CA ALA A 11 -29.97 45.34 9.90
C ALA A 11 -29.54 46.68 9.27
N GLY A 12 -30.12 47.02 8.12
CA GLY A 12 -29.85 48.22 7.41
C GLY A 12 -30.43 49.47 8.05
N CYS A 13 -29.74 50.61 7.92
CA CYS A 13 -30.31 51.93 8.01
C CYS A 13 -29.85 52.72 6.80
N GLY A 14 -30.78 53.26 6.01
CA GLY A 14 -30.51 53.94 4.77
C GLY A 14 -29.96 55.32 4.98
N GLY A 15 -29.20 55.81 3.99
CA GLY A 15 -28.71 57.17 3.87
C GLY A 15 -27.91 57.32 2.58
N SER A 16 -28.45 58.09 1.66
CA SER A 16 -27.96 58.33 0.29
C SER A 16 -26.61 59.02 0.23
N SER A 17 -25.97 58.79 -0.85
CA SER A 17 -25.16 59.62 -1.76
C SER A 17 -23.71 59.09 -1.98
N GLY A 18 -23.49 58.68 -3.23
CA GLY A 18 -22.36 59.03 -4.07
C GLY A 18 -20.94 58.77 -3.54
N GLY A 19 -20.46 57.61 -3.79
CA GLY A 19 -19.06 57.26 -3.74
C GLY A 19 -18.90 55.82 -4.16
N GLY A 20 -18.56 55.56 -5.44
CA GLY A 20 -18.21 54.22 -5.91
C GLY A 20 -16.93 53.77 -5.21
N GLY A 21 -17.08 53.27 -3.98
CA GLY A 21 -16.03 52.52 -3.32
C GLY A 21 -15.86 51.23 -4.10
N ASN A 22 -14.80 51.12 -4.87
CA ASN A 22 -14.30 49.87 -5.37
C ASN A 22 -13.99 49.01 -4.13
N PHE A 23 -14.93 48.18 -3.74
CA PHE A 23 -14.63 47.08 -2.81
C PHE A 23 -13.65 46.16 -3.53
N GLN A 24 -12.34 46.47 -3.41
CA GLN A 24 -11.32 45.54 -3.84
C GLN A 24 -11.53 44.25 -3.04
N GLN A 25 -11.99 43.22 -3.73
CA GLN A 25 -12.12 41.91 -3.12
C GLN A 25 -10.72 41.48 -2.67
N GLN A 26 -10.54 41.33 -1.36
CA GLN A 26 -9.24 40.95 -0.80
C GLN A 26 -8.83 39.61 -1.34
N THR A 27 -7.61 39.51 -1.89
CA THR A 27 -7.05 38.27 -2.33
C THR A 27 -6.79 37.36 -1.13
N VAL A 28 -7.27 36.12 -1.19
CA VAL A 28 -7.08 35.10 -0.15
C VAL A 28 -6.54 33.82 -0.80
N VAL A 29 -5.40 33.35 -0.31
CA VAL A 29 -4.83 32.05 -0.65
C VAL A 29 -5.23 31.06 0.43
N SER A 30 -5.62 29.87 0.05
CA SER A 30 -5.85 28.77 0.98
C SER A 30 -5.34 27.45 0.40
N ILE A 31 -4.66 26.64 1.21
CA ILE A 31 -4.29 25.27 0.85
C ILE A 31 -5.54 24.40 1.03
N SER A 32 -5.94 23.73 -0.04
CA SER A 32 -7.11 22.88 -0.10
C SER A 32 -6.72 21.41 0.06
N GLY A 33 -7.70 20.59 0.45
CA GLY A 33 -7.45 19.23 0.90
C GLY A 33 -6.93 19.23 2.34
N ALA A 34 -6.99 18.08 3.00
CA ALA A 34 -6.42 17.93 4.34
C ALA A 34 -5.02 17.31 4.18
N PRO A 35 -3.93 18.11 4.11
CA PRO A 35 -2.59 17.54 4.02
C PRO A 35 -2.33 16.68 5.25
N PRO A 36 -1.56 15.59 5.13
CA PRO A 36 -1.24 14.74 6.26
C PRO A 36 -0.43 15.52 7.29
N SER A 37 -0.61 15.22 8.56
CA SER A 37 0.23 15.75 9.63
C SER A 37 1.63 15.12 9.63
N ALA A 38 1.78 13.93 9.05
CA ALA A 38 3.04 13.20 8.93
C ALA A 38 3.15 12.50 7.56
N ILE A 39 4.39 12.30 7.11
CA ILE A 39 4.74 11.60 5.87
C ILE A 39 6.04 10.83 6.09
N GLY A 40 6.16 9.64 5.52
CA GLY A 40 7.39 8.86 5.56
C GLY A 40 8.49 9.43 4.67
N VAL A 41 9.75 9.08 4.95
CA VAL A 41 10.88 9.42 4.08
C VAL A 41 10.65 8.90 2.66
N GLY A 42 11.03 9.67 1.66
CA GLY A 42 10.85 9.35 0.24
C GLY A 42 9.41 9.38 -0.28
N ALA A 43 8.40 9.45 0.59
CA ALA A 43 7.00 9.51 0.19
C ALA A 43 6.64 10.89 -0.41
N ASN A 44 5.53 10.95 -1.13
CA ASN A 44 5.07 12.15 -1.80
C ASN A 44 3.70 12.62 -1.30
N TRP A 45 3.41 13.91 -1.56
CA TRP A 45 2.08 14.47 -1.37
C TRP A 45 1.80 15.57 -2.39
N GLN A 46 0.64 15.50 -3.05
CA GLN A 46 0.17 16.54 -3.94
C GLN A 46 -0.56 17.63 -3.13
N TYR A 47 0.06 18.79 -2.98
CA TYR A 47 -0.60 19.97 -2.42
C TYR A 47 -1.41 20.69 -3.48
N THR A 48 -2.57 21.21 -3.09
CA THR A 48 -3.43 22.05 -3.93
C THR A 48 -3.78 23.33 -3.19
N ALA A 49 -3.96 24.42 -3.92
CA ALA A 49 -4.35 25.71 -3.36
C ALA A 49 -5.45 26.38 -4.19
N THR A 50 -6.23 27.22 -3.53
CA THR A 50 -7.20 28.10 -4.17
C THR A 50 -6.84 29.55 -3.88
N VAL A 51 -7.02 30.43 -4.89
CA VAL A 51 -6.82 31.88 -4.77
C VAL A 51 -8.13 32.55 -5.10
N ASN A 52 -8.71 33.27 -4.15
CA ASN A 52 -9.94 34.01 -4.33
C ASN A 52 -9.63 35.53 -4.39
N GLY A 53 -10.48 36.31 -5.07
CA GLY A 53 -10.34 37.76 -5.12
C GLY A 53 -9.51 38.30 -6.29
N VAL A 54 -8.94 37.43 -7.12
CA VAL A 54 -8.17 37.79 -8.32
C VAL A 54 -8.53 36.90 -9.51
N ALA A 55 -8.25 37.37 -10.72
CA ALA A 55 -8.54 36.61 -11.95
C ALA A 55 -7.61 35.41 -12.13
N SER A 56 -6.34 35.49 -11.75
CA SER A 56 -5.38 34.40 -11.81
C SER A 56 -5.36 33.64 -10.51
N GLN A 57 -5.62 32.35 -10.57
CA GLN A 57 -5.55 31.41 -9.42
C GLN A 57 -4.21 30.72 -9.31
N SER A 58 -3.21 31.07 -10.13
CA SER A 58 -1.90 30.44 -10.10
C SER A 58 -1.13 30.79 -8.83
N VAL A 59 -0.48 29.78 -8.27
CA VAL A 59 0.42 29.94 -7.11
C VAL A 59 1.84 29.47 -7.47
N THR A 60 2.79 29.91 -6.67
CA THR A 60 4.16 29.35 -6.64
C THR A 60 4.35 28.63 -5.31
N TRP A 61 4.81 27.38 -5.37
CA TRP A 61 5.05 26.56 -4.20
C TRP A 61 6.51 26.62 -3.74
N THR A 62 6.70 26.66 -2.43
CA THR A 62 8.02 26.61 -1.78
C THR A 62 7.98 25.78 -0.51
N ILE A 63 9.16 25.28 -0.06
CA ILE A 63 9.33 24.56 1.21
C ILE A 63 10.36 25.24 2.11
N SER A 64 10.20 25.06 3.40
CA SER A 64 11.18 25.47 4.41
C SER A 64 11.30 24.42 5.50
N PRO A 65 12.53 23.95 5.83
CA PRO A 65 13.81 24.28 5.20
C PRO A 65 13.93 23.68 3.78
N THR A 66 14.70 24.32 2.89
CA THR A 66 14.88 23.88 1.49
C THR A 66 15.62 22.54 1.37
N SER A 67 16.28 22.09 2.42
CA SER A 67 16.95 20.79 2.49
C SER A 67 15.98 19.63 2.86
N ALA A 68 14.71 19.94 3.16
CA ALA A 68 13.75 18.94 3.63
C ALA A 68 12.89 18.37 2.49
N GLY A 69 13.51 17.95 1.41
CA GLY A 69 12.87 17.37 0.24
C GLY A 69 12.81 18.31 -0.94
N THR A 70 11.90 18.04 -1.87
CA THR A 70 11.66 18.86 -3.06
C THR A 70 10.18 19.17 -3.21
N ILE A 71 9.86 20.31 -3.80
CA ILE A 71 8.49 20.62 -4.22
C ILE A 71 8.54 21.18 -5.64
N ASP A 72 7.67 20.71 -6.51
CA ASP A 72 7.50 21.31 -7.81
C ASP A 72 6.78 22.66 -7.65
N ALA A 73 7.44 23.73 -8.07
CA ALA A 73 6.99 25.09 -7.84
C ALA A 73 5.68 25.43 -8.56
N SER A 74 5.31 24.68 -9.60
CA SER A 74 4.13 24.90 -10.43
C SER A 74 2.97 23.98 -10.05
N THR A 75 3.26 22.71 -9.79
CA THR A 75 2.23 21.70 -9.53
C THR A 75 1.94 21.51 -8.04
N GLY A 76 2.93 21.76 -7.15
CA GLY A 76 2.79 21.52 -5.72
C GLY A 76 3.01 20.07 -5.30
N LEU A 77 3.60 19.25 -6.17
CA LEU A 77 4.03 17.88 -5.78
C LEU A 77 5.26 18.00 -4.86
N TYR A 78 5.08 17.65 -3.61
CA TYR A 78 6.15 17.54 -2.63
C TYR A 78 6.63 16.10 -2.53
N ILE A 79 7.96 15.91 -2.47
CA ILE A 79 8.61 14.62 -2.22
C ILE A 79 9.50 14.80 -0.99
N ALA A 80 9.24 14.00 0.04
CA ALA A 80 10.03 14.00 1.27
C ALA A 80 11.48 13.54 1.03
N PRO A 81 12.45 14.00 1.84
CA PRO A 81 13.84 13.56 1.71
C PRO A 81 13.98 12.08 2.10
N LEU A 82 15.07 11.45 1.66
CA LEU A 82 15.35 10.02 1.93
C LEU A 82 15.77 9.73 3.40
N THR A 83 15.92 10.76 4.20
CA THR A 83 16.23 10.67 5.63
C THR A 83 15.44 11.73 6.38
N VAL A 84 15.08 11.43 7.64
CA VAL A 84 14.36 12.40 8.49
C VAL A 84 15.21 13.67 8.64
N PRO A 85 14.71 14.84 8.18
CA PRO A 85 15.46 16.08 8.25
C PRO A 85 15.52 16.63 9.70
N SER A 86 16.41 17.56 9.92
CA SER A 86 16.47 18.31 11.18
C SER A 86 16.36 19.83 10.89
N PRO A 87 15.23 20.47 11.25
CA PRO A 87 14.05 19.92 11.94
C PRO A 87 13.22 18.96 11.07
N ALA A 88 12.50 18.03 11.70
CA ALA A 88 11.64 17.08 11.00
C ALA A 88 10.36 17.72 10.42
N THR A 89 9.97 18.87 10.91
CA THR A 89 8.80 19.62 10.42
C THR A 89 9.17 20.46 9.23
N VAL A 90 8.42 20.31 8.14
CA VAL A 90 8.55 21.03 6.88
C VAL A 90 7.34 21.94 6.70
N THR A 91 7.58 23.20 6.39
CA THR A 91 6.52 24.16 6.04
C THR A 91 6.41 24.26 4.52
N ILE A 92 5.22 23.99 4.02
CA ILE A 92 4.86 24.11 2.60
C ILE A 92 4.10 25.43 2.42
N THR A 93 4.51 26.27 1.49
CA THR A 93 3.88 27.57 1.27
C THR A 93 3.44 27.73 -0.17
N ALA A 94 2.16 28.11 -0.35
CA ALA A 94 1.57 28.55 -1.61
C ALA A 94 1.49 30.07 -1.63
N THR A 95 2.14 30.73 -2.60
CA THR A 95 2.13 32.18 -2.77
C THR A 95 1.41 32.53 -4.07
N SER A 96 0.44 33.47 -4.01
CA SER A 96 -0.26 33.94 -5.21
C SER A 96 0.71 34.57 -6.20
N GLN A 97 0.63 34.21 -7.47
CA GLN A 97 1.42 34.87 -8.51
C GLN A 97 0.87 36.25 -8.86
N ALA A 98 -0.45 36.45 -8.71
CA ALA A 98 -1.09 37.76 -8.97
C ALA A 98 -0.83 38.76 -7.84
N GLU A 99 -0.80 38.29 -6.59
CA GLU A 99 -0.58 39.10 -5.39
C GLU A 99 0.47 38.42 -4.48
N PRO A 100 1.77 38.63 -4.73
CA PRO A 100 2.84 37.92 -4.02
C PRO A 100 2.91 38.20 -2.50
N SER A 101 2.19 39.20 -2.02
CA SER A 101 2.01 39.46 -0.59
C SER A 101 1.03 38.49 0.10
N GLN A 102 0.27 37.73 -0.69
CA GLN A 102 -0.74 36.79 -0.19
C GLN A 102 -0.25 35.35 -0.34
N SER A 103 -0.22 34.62 0.78
CA SER A 103 0.20 33.24 0.83
C SER A 103 -0.54 32.45 1.90
N ALA A 104 -0.51 31.13 1.77
CA ALA A 104 -0.96 30.21 2.80
C ALA A 104 0.11 29.14 3.02
N SER A 105 0.18 28.61 4.24
CA SER A 105 1.15 27.57 4.59
C SER A 105 0.49 26.39 5.30
N ALA A 106 1.04 25.20 5.07
CA ALA A 106 0.74 23.97 5.80
C ALA A 106 2.05 23.38 6.34
N SER A 107 1.96 22.60 7.41
CA SER A 107 3.12 21.93 7.98
C SER A 107 2.92 20.41 7.93
N VAL A 108 4.00 19.68 7.63
CA VAL A 108 4.05 18.23 7.65
C VAL A 108 5.30 17.79 8.42
N THR A 109 5.19 16.69 9.17
CA THR A 109 6.34 16.07 9.86
C THR A 109 6.85 14.91 9.05
N VAL A 110 8.12 14.94 8.66
CA VAL A 110 8.78 13.79 8.01
C VAL A 110 9.23 12.81 9.08
N GLN A 111 8.88 11.55 8.91
CA GLN A 111 9.20 10.45 9.84
C GLN A 111 9.83 9.26 9.10
N ALA A 112 10.38 8.28 9.86
CA ALA A 112 11.11 7.16 9.27
C ALA A 112 10.23 6.20 8.46
N SER A 113 8.94 6.10 8.80
CA SER A 113 7.95 5.25 8.12
C SER A 113 6.67 6.01 7.84
N ASP A 114 5.89 5.53 6.88
CA ASP A 114 4.58 6.11 6.58
C ASP A 114 3.60 5.91 7.74
N PRO A 115 2.66 6.84 7.93
CA PRO A 115 1.67 6.73 9.00
C PRO A 115 0.65 5.64 8.69
N LEU A 116 0.35 4.84 9.70
CA LEU A 116 -0.78 3.90 9.67
C LEU A 116 -2.12 4.65 9.73
N GLY A 117 -3.16 3.96 9.33
CA GLY A 117 -4.55 4.39 9.48
C GLY A 117 -5.18 3.97 10.80
N THR A 118 -6.49 3.87 10.77
CA THR A 118 -7.30 3.38 11.90
C THR A 118 -8.33 2.37 11.44
N VAL A 119 -8.66 1.41 12.31
CA VAL A 119 -9.75 0.45 12.10
C VAL A 119 -10.94 0.83 12.97
N SER A 120 -12.14 0.78 12.40
CA SER A 120 -13.40 1.04 13.10
C SER A 120 -14.53 0.15 12.60
N GLY A 121 -15.64 0.12 13.34
CA GLY A 121 -16.88 -0.54 12.89
C GLY A 121 -16.78 -2.06 12.77
N LEU A 122 -15.94 -2.73 13.56
CA LEU A 122 -15.83 -4.19 13.53
C LEU A 122 -17.20 -4.84 13.76
N THR A 123 -17.63 -5.67 12.82
CA THR A 123 -18.90 -6.38 12.87
C THR A 123 -18.72 -7.82 12.43
N THR A 124 -19.28 -8.77 13.19
CA THR A 124 -19.31 -10.18 12.78
C THR A 124 -20.35 -10.38 11.70
N LEU A 125 -19.98 -11.05 10.63
CA LEU A 125 -20.87 -11.38 9.52
C LEU A 125 -21.68 -12.66 9.82
N PRO A 126 -22.90 -12.77 9.30
CA PRO A 126 -23.75 -13.93 9.52
C PRO A 126 -23.26 -15.21 8.82
N SER A 127 -22.41 -15.08 7.82
CA SER A 127 -21.84 -16.20 7.06
C SER A 127 -20.45 -15.83 6.51
N CYS A 128 -19.66 -16.86 6.25
CA CYS A 128 -18.39 -16.80 5.55
C CYS A 128 -18.47 -17.47 4.18
N SER A 129 -17.77 -16.93 3.20
CA SER A 129 -17.50 -17.60 1.92
C SER A 129 -16.19 -18.41 1.98
N GLY A 130 -15.87 -19.11 0.88
CA GLY A 130 -14.65 -19.92 0.73
C GLY A 130 -14.83 -21.36 1.17
N SER A 131 -13.85 -22.20 0.83
CA SER A 131 -13.95 -23.66 0.93
C SER A 131 -13.85 -24.19 2.36
N LEU A 132 -13.01 -23.55 3.22
CA LEU A 132 -12.84 -24.05 4.58
C LEU A 132 -13.98 -23.63 5.50
N PRO A 133 -14.67 -24.62 6.13
CA PRO A 133 -15.76 -24.37 7.06
C PRO A 133 -15.24 -23.92 8.45
N GLY A 134 -16.17 -23.53 9.31
CA GLY A 134 -15.88 -23.21 10.73
C GLY A 134 -15.19 -21.87 10.96
N ALA A 135 -15.13 -21.03 9.94
CA ALA A 135 -14.59 -19.68 10.05
C ALA A 135 -15.56 -18.72 10.74
N THR A 136 -15.00 -17.70 11.39
CA THR A 136 -15.72 -16.48 11.76
C THR A 136 -15.31 -15.36 10.80
N CYS A 137 -16.30 -14.67 10.22
CA CYS A 137 -16.05 -13.58 9.31
C CYS A 137 -16.44 -12.24 9.93
N TYR A 138 -15.62 -11.25 9.62
CA TYR A 138 -15.78 -9.88 10.10
C TYR A 138 -15.77 -8.90 8.93
N SER A 139 -16.44 -7.77 9.12
CA SER A 139 -16.23 -6.56 8.34
C SER A 139 -15.73 -5.44 9.25
N MET A 140 -14.92 -4.56 8.71
CA MET A 140 -14.41 -3.37 9.36
C MET A 140 -14.19 -2.25 8.35
N THR A 141 -14.17 -1.02 8.82
CA THR A 141 -13.74 0.14 8.01
C THR A 141 -12.30 0.46 8.31
N VAL A 142 -11.49 0.59 7.27
CA VAL A 142 -10.09 1.03 7.34
C VAL A 142 -10.01 2.45 6.78
N SER A 143 -9.54 3.38 7.60
CA SER A 143 -9.36 4.80 7.26
C SER A 143 -7.89 5.13 7.27
N CYS A 144 -7.34 5.51 6.12
CA CYS A 144 -5.93 5.84 5.93
C CYS A 144 -5.74 7.32 5.57
N PRO A 145 -4.62 7.95 5.96
CA PRO A 145 -4.36 9.34 5.62
C PRO A 145 -4.36 9.60 4.11
N GLY A 146 -5.22 10.50 3.67
CA GLY A 146 -5.23 10.99 2.28
C GLY A 146 -5.78 10.05 1.22
N VAL A 147 -6.42 8.95 1.62
CA VAL A 147 -7.17 8.06 0.72
C VAL A 147 -8.58 7.82 1.26
N ALA A 148 -9.48 7.40 0.40
CA ALA A 148 -10.84 7.08 0.82
C ALA A 148 -10.86 5.86 1.74
N ASP A 149 -11.78 5.87 2.70
CA ASP A 149 -12.07 4.72 3.55
C ASP A 149 -12.45 3.51 2.71
N ILE A 150 -12.08 2.33 3.18
CA ILE A 150 -12.47 1.08 2.54
C ILE A 150 -13.06 0.10 3.55
N THR A 151 -14.09 -0.63 3.13
CA THR A 151 -14.55 -1.78 3.88
C THR A 151 -13.62 -2.96 3.63
N THR A 152 -13.13 -3.54 4.70
CA THR A 152 -12.25 -4.70 4.67
C THR A 152 -12.91 -5.85 5.40
N TYR A 153 -12.71 -7.04 4.89
CA TYR A 153 -13.30 -8.27 5.41
C TYR A 153 -12.21 -9.23 5.85
N LEU A 154 -12.42 -9.89 6.98
CA LEU A 154 -11.55 -10.96 7.48
C LEU A 154 -12.31 -12.26 7.54
N LYS A 155 -11.72 -13.32 7.00
CA LYS A 155 -12.14 -14.71 7.26
C LYS A 155 -11.12 -15.33 8.20
N VAL A 156 -11.55 -15.75 9.38
CA VAL A 156 -10.70 -16.26 10.44
C VAL A 156 -11.05 -17.69 10.74
N ASN A 157 -10.11 -18.61 10.56
CA ASN A 157 -10.21 -19.98 11.07
C ASN A 157 -9.26 -20.16 12.25
N ASN A 158 -9.78 -20.80 13.29
CA ASN A 158 -9.01 -21.07 14.51
C ASN A 158 -8.76 -22.58 14.64
N PRO A 159 -7.58 -23.02 15.06
CA PRO A 159 -7.32 -24.42 15.31
C PRO A 159 -8.09 -24.91 16.56
N ASN A 160 -8.29 -26.23 16.65
CA ASN A 160 -8.93 -26.82 17.81
C ASN A 160 -8.06 -26.78 19.09
N ALA A 161 -6.75 -26.68 18.93
CA ALA A 161 -5.79 -26.52 20.03
C ALA A 161 -5.47 -25.04 20.26
N ALA A 162 -4.67 -24.74 21.29
CA ALA A 162 -4.13 -23.40 21.48
C ALA A 162 -3.24 -23.01 20.28
N PRO A 163 -3.46 -21.87 19.66
CA PRO A 163 -2.68 -21.46 18.50
C PRO A 163 -1.23 -21.15 18.87
N VAL A 164 -0.33 -21.54 17.98
CA VAL A 164 1.10 -21.24 18.11
C VAL A 164 1.47 -19.90 17.48
N GLY A 165 0.61 -19.35 16.64
CA GLY A 165 0.78 -18.06 15.98
C GLY A 165 -0.42 -17.69 15.12
N THR A 166 -0.30 -16.61 14.39
CA THR A 166 -1.31 -16.11 13.44
C THR A 166 -0.69 -15.88 12.08
N VAL A 167 -1.34 -16.30 11.01
CA VAL A 167 -0.88 -16.13 9.64
C VAL A 167 -1.90 -15.33 8.84
N LEU A 168 -1.44 -14.22 8.25
CA LEU A 168 -2.22 -13.41 7.31
C LEU A 168 -2.02 -13.93 5.89
N PHE A 169 -3.12 -14.01 5.14
CA PHE A 169 -3.13 -14.44 3.74
C PHE A 169 -3.68 -13.33 2.86
N GLY A 170 -2.95 -13.00 1.79
CA GLY A 170 -3.34 -12.04 0.77
C GLY A 170 -3.38 -12.66 -0.62
N VAL A 171 -4.47 -12.45 -1.36
CA VAL A 171 -4.57 -12.87 -2.77
C VAL A 171 -3.94 -11.84 -3.69
N GLY A 172 -3.77 -12.21 -4.96
CA GLY A 172 -3.21 -11.37 -6.02
C GLY A 172 -4.00 -10.11 -6.31
N THR A 173 -3.50 -9.29 -7.24
CA THR A 173 -4.06 -8.00 -7.65
C THR A 173 -4.32 -7.10 -6.43
N GLY A 174 -5.51 -6.56 -6.23
CA GLY A 174 -5.88 -5.72 -5.10
C GLY A 174 -6.38 -6.46 -3.86
N GLY A 175 -6.31 -7.80 -3.81
CA GLY A 175 -6.67 -8.56 -2.61
C GLY A 175 -8.17 -8.54 -2.29
N SER A 176 -9.05 -8.71 -3.28
CA SER A 176 -10.51 -8.69 -3.08
C SER A 176 -11.15 -10.08 -2.90
N GLY A 177 -10.38 -11.16 -3.10
CA GLY A 177 -10.85 -12.54 -2.92
C GLY A 177 -10.40 -13.19 -1.62
N LEU A 178 -10.63 -14.50 -1.53
CA LEU A 178 -10.13 -15.37 -0.47
C LEU A 178 -9.08 -16.33 -1.01
N TYR A 179 -8.06 -16.58 -0.21
CA TYR A 179 -6.96 -17.47 -0.56
C TYR A 179 -7.43 -18.91 -0.77
N ASP A 180 -8.41 -19.37 0.01
CA ASP A 180 -9.00 -20.70 -0.02
C ASP A 180 -10.23 -20.84 -0.95
N ASP A 181 -10.52 -19.85 -1.80
CA ASP A 181 -11.67 -19.91 -2.69
C ASP A 181 -11.28 -19.65 -4.15
N PRO A 182 -11.11 -20.69 -4.98
CA PRO A 182 -10.73 -20.52 -6.38
C PRO A 182 -11.77 -19.75 -7.21
N ASN A 183 -13.01 -19.62 -6.74
CA ASN A 183 -14.06 -18.88 -7.44
C ASN A 183 -14.06 -17.38 -7.11
N SER A 184 -13.35 -16.95 -6.08
CA SER A 184 -13.27 -15.55 -5.65
C SER A 184 -11.89 -14.94 -5.85
N SER A 185 -11.25 -15.18 -7.00
CA SER A 185 -9.85 -14.83 -7.32
C SER A 185 -8.82 -15.42 -6.34
N GLY A 186 -9.19 -16.49 -5.65
CA GLY A 186 -8.28 -17.35 -4.92
C GLY A 186 -7.53 -18.28 -5.87
N PHE A 187 -6.92 -19.30 -5.30
CA PHE A 187 -6.00 -20.16 -6.00
C PHE A 187 -6.54 -21.60 -6.05
N SER A 188 -6.26 -22.32 -7.13
CA SER A 188 -6.75 -23.68 -7.34
C SER A 188 -6.45 -24.61 -6.16
N ASP A 189 -5.26 -24.51 -5.57
CA ASP A 189 -4.80 -25.29 -4.42
C ASP A 189 -4.60 -24.44 -3.15
N GLY A 190 -5.06 -23.19 -3.14
CA GLY A 190 -4.93 -22.26 -2.01
C GLY A 190 -5.58 -22.79 -0.72
N GLU A 191 -6.66 -23.56 -0.84
CA GLU A 191 -7.29 -24.25 0.29
C GLU A 191 -6.30 -25.20 0.99
N ILE A 192 -5.45 -25.90 0.24
CA ILE A 192 -4.43 -26.82 0.78
C ILE A 192 -3.45 -26.04 1.67
N THR A 193 -3.03 -24.87 1.23
CA THR A 193 -2.14 -24.01 2.02
C THR A 193 -2.78 -23.65 3.36
N VAL A 194 -3.99 -23.05 3.32
CA VAL A 194 -4.68 -22.55 4.52
C VAL A 194 -5.01 -23.72 5.47
N GLN A 195 -5.46 -24.86 4.93
CA GLN A 195 -5.78 -26.05 5.71
C GLN A 195 -4.56 -26.63 6.42
N ASN A 196 -3.41 -26.72 5.74
CA ASN A 196 -2.19 -27.26 6.34
C ASN A 196 -1.64 -26.31 7.43
N VAL A 197 -1.67 -25.00 7.21
CA VAL A 197 -1.29 -24.00 8.22
C VAL A 197 -2.19 -24.10 9.46
N LEU A 198 -3.50 -24.23 9.26
CA LEU A 198 -4.46 -24.44 10.34
C LEU A 198 -4.19 -25.77 11.10
N ALA A 199 -3.85 -26.85 10.37
CA ALA A 199 -3.47 -28.13 10.97
C ALA A 199 -2.14 -28.04 11.76
N GLY A 200 -1.26 -27.10 11.40
CA GLY A 200 -0.05 -26.73 12.15
C GLY A 200 -0.33 -25.91 13.41
N ASN A 201 -1.59 -25.76 13.80
CA ASN A 201 -2.06 -25.00 14.97
C ASN A 201 -1.86 -23.48 14.88
N PHE A 202 -1.83 -22.90 13.69
CA PHE A 202 -1.88 -21.45 13.50
C PHE A 202 -3.32 -20.97 13.31
N ASN A 203 -3.64 -19.79 13.81
CA ASN A 203 -4.79 -19.05 13.32
C ASN A 203 -4.54 -18.62 11.88
N THR A 204 -5.52 -18.72 11.02
CA THR A 204 -5.43 -18.22 9.66
C THR A 204 -6.38 -17.02 9.50
N VAL A 205 -5.86 -15.93 8.96
CA VAL A 205 -6.60 -14.69 8.70
C VAL A 205 -6.47 -14.36 7.23
N GLN A 206 -7.52 -14.59 6.47
CA GLN A 206 -7.58 -14.20 5.08
C GLN A 206 -8.17 -12.80 4.98
N VAL A 207 -7.47 -11.89 4.31
CA VAL A 207 -7.85 -10.48 4.19
C VAL A 207 -8.42 -10.22 2.81
N SER A 208 -9.63 -9.62 2.75
CA SER A 208 -10.28 -9.23 1.51
C SER A 208 -10.73 -7.77 1.57
N PHE A 209 -10.44 -6.99 0.53
CA PHE A 209 -10.75 -5.57 0.46
C PHE A 209 -11.89 -5.30 -0.52
N GLY A 210 -12.86 -4.48 -0.12
CA GLY A 210 -13.98 -4.07 -0.96
C GLY A 210 -15.25 -4.91 -0.72
N ALA A 211 -15.74 -5.63 -1.73
CA ALA A 211 -16.92 -6.47 -1.57
C ALA A 211 -16.62 -7.75 -0.76
N PRO A 212 -17.57 -8.29 -0.02
CA PRO A 212 -17.32 -9.42 0.87
C PRO A 212 -16.91 -10.66 0.06
N PHE A 213 -15.63 -10.98 0.10
CA PHE A 213 -15.03 -12.22 -0.42
C PHE A 213 -15.38 -12.52 -1.88
N THR A 214 -15.42 -11.52 -2.74
CA THR A 214 -15.76 -11.70 -4.16
C THR A 214 -14.72 -11.04 -5.05
N SER A 215 -14.50 -11.63 -6.24
CA SER A 215 -13.64 -11.07 -7.29
C SER A 215 -14.25 -9.87 -8.03
N THR A 216 -15.42 -9.38 -7.61
CA THR A 216 -16.15 -8.31 -8.30
C THR A 216 -15.62 -6.91 -8.00
N GLN A 217 -14.72 -6.78 -7.05
CA GLN A 217 -13.98 -5.55 -6.77
C GLN A 217 -12.54 -5.71 -7.29
N PRO A 218 -12.25 -5.33 -8.53
CA PRO A 218 -11.00 -5.70 -9.19
C PRO A 218 -9.75 -5.18 -8.50
N ASN A 219 -9.83 -4.04 -7.83
CA ASN A 219 -8.64 -3.34 -7.37
C ASN A 219 -8.45 -3.29 -5.85
N GLY A 220 -9.40 -3.78 -5.07
CA GLY A 220 -9.29 -4.01 -3.62
C GLY A 220 -8.53 -2.91 -2.87
N TRP A 221 -7.40 -3.24 -2.22
CA TRP A 221 -6.61 -2.25 -1.50
C TRP A 221 -5.97 -1.19 -2.41
N LEU A 222 -5.77 -1.48 -3.71
CA LEU A 222 -5.26 -0.55 -4.72
C LEU A 222 -6.34 0.40 -5.28
N GLN A 223 -7.60 0.26 -4.86
CA GLN A 223 -8.66 1.14 -5.33
C GLN A 223 -8.38 2.60 -4.95
N GLY A 224 -8.04 3.40 -5.97
CA GLY A 224 -7.61 4.79 -5.84
C GLY A 224 -8.75 5.81 -5.68
N PRO A 225 -8.42 7.08 -5.78
CA PRO A 225 -7.06 7.64 -5.98
C PRO A 225 -6.21 7.66 -4.70
N GLY A 226 -4.90 7.88 -4.87
CA GLY A 226 -4.01 8.07 -3.72
C GLY A 226 -2.53 7.75 -4.02
N GLY A 227 -2.27 6.97 -5.05
CA GLY A 227 -0.97 6.38 -5.35
C GLY A 227 -0.76 5.06 -4.58
N VAL A 228 0.00 4.15 -5.17
CA VAL A 228 0.14 2.78 -4.67
C VAL A 228 0.66 2.73 -3.24
N ARG A 229 1.72 3.47 -2.95
CA ARG A 229 2.36 3.49 -1.63
C ARG A 229 1.38 3.91 -0.53
N ARG A 230 0.61 4.97 -0.77
CA ARG A 230 -0.37 5.46 0.21
C ARG A 230 -1.57 4.53 0.37
N LEU A 231 -2.00 3.89 -0.72
CA LEU A 231 -3.08 2.90 -0.68
C LEU A 231 -2.67 1.63 0.08
N ALA A 232 -1.38 1.28 0.09
CA ALA A 232 -0.83 0.16 0.87
C ALA A 232 -1.00 0.34 2.40
N CYS A 233 -1.22 1.57 2.88
CA CYS A 233 -1.64 1.82 4.26
C CYS A 233 -2.81 0.93 4.69
N ARG A 234 -3.73 0.62 3.78
CA ARG A 234 -4.92 -0.20 4.07
C ARG A 234 -4.53 -1.58 4.60
N TYR A 235 -3.63 -2.27 3.88
CA TYR A 235 -3.12 -3.57 4.32
C TYR A 235 -2.28 -3.44 5.59
N ALA A 236 -1.35 -2.48 5.62
CA ALA A 236 -0.49 -2.25 6.79
C ALA A 236 -1.31 -1.98 8.06
N THR A 237 -2.37 -1.17 7.97
CA THR A 237 -3.28 -0.88 9.08
C THR A 237 -4.03 -2.13 9.55
N VAL A 238 -4.48 -3.00 8.63
CA VAL A 238 -5.11 -4.27 8.99
C VAL A 238 -4.13 -5.21 9.67
N ALA A 239 -2.91 -5.31 9.15
CA ALA A 239 -1.87 -6.16 9.73
C ALA A 239 -1.50 -5.71 11.16
N ASP A 240 -1.24 -4.43 11.36
CA ASP A 240 -1.01 -3.85 12.69
C ASP A 240 -2.20 -4.11 13.64
N TRP A 241 -3.43 -3.92 13.12
CA TRP A 241 -4.62 -4.17 13.92
C TRP A 241 -4.74 -5.65 14.33
N VAL A 242 -4.48 -6.59 13.43
CA VAL A 242 -4.49 -8.04 13.74
C VAL A 242 -3.44 -8.36 14.80
N TYR A 243 -2.24 -7.82 14.66
CA TYR A 243 -1.16 -7.99 15.64
C TYR A 243 -1.56 -7.49 17.04
N ASN A 244 -2.18 -6.33 17.11
CA ASN A 244 -2.57 -5.69 18.38
C ASN A 244 -3.90 -6.19 18.95
N ASN A 245 -4.66 -7.02 18.22
CA ASN A 245 -5.96 -7.56 18.66
C ASN A 245 -6.04 -9.10 18.60
N PRO A 246 -5.07 -9.84 19.17
CA PRO A 246 -4.98 -11.30 19.04
C PRO A 246 -6.21 -12.01 19.64
N LYS A 247 -6.84 -11.44 20.68
CA LYS A 247 -8.05 -12.03 21.30
C LYS A 247 -9.30 -11.85 20.47
N THR A 248 -9.38 -10.83 19.63
CA THR A 248 -10.49 -10.63 18.71
C THR A 248 -10.39 -11.59 17.53
N VAL A 249 -9.18 -11.75 17.02
CA VAL A 249 -8.89 -12.68 15.92
C VAL A 249 -9.01 -14.14 16.38
N ASN A 250 -8.66 -14.43 17.64
CA ASN A 250 -8.83 -15.73 18.25
C ASN A 250 -9.56 -15.63 19.59
N PRO A 251 -10.90 -15.69 19.61
CA PRO A 251 -11.70 -15.63 20.81
C PRO A 251 -11.65 -16.91 21.67
N ASN A 252 -10.84 -17.92 21.33
CA ASN A 252 -10.68 -19.12 22.14
C ASN A 252 -10.34 -18.73 23.58
N PRO A 253 -11.13 -19.13 24.60
CA PRO A 253 -10.88 -18.78 26.00
C PRO A 253 -9.55 -19.32 26.55
N ASN A 254 -8.96 -20.32 25.88
CA ASN A 254 -7.63 -20.84 26.20
C ASN A 254 -6.52 -20.03 25.51
N ASN A 255 -6.86 -19.06 24.69
CA ASN A 255 -5.89 -18.14 24.09
C ASN A 255 -5.35 -17.19 25.17
N THR A 256 -4.22 -17.55 25.73
CA THR A 256 -3.46 -16.66 26.62
C THR A 256 -2.52 -15.76 25.82
N ALA A 257 -2.58 -15.79 24.48
CA ALA A 257 -1.72 -15.00 23.64
C ALA A 257 -1.83 -13.51 24.02
N THR A 258 -0.75 -13.05 24.54
CA THR A 258 -0.36 -11.65 24.53
C THR A 258 0.18 -11.36 23.12
N ASN A 259 0.49 -10.11 22.78
CA ASN A 259 1.17 -9.74 21.53
C ASN A 259 2.52 -10.46 21.28
N SER A 260 2.84 -11.50 22.04
CA SER A 260 4.07 -12.28 21.96
C SER A 260 3.94 -13.56 21.11
N ALA A 261 2.75 -13.93 20.66
CA ALA A 261 2.62 -15.03 19.71
C ALA A 261 3.07 -14.56 18.30
N PRO A 262 3.87 -15.37 17.58
CA PRO A 262 4.37 -14.96 16.27
C PRO A 262 3.22 -14.64 15.31
N MET A 263 3.34 -13.53 14.60
CA MET A 263 2.51 -13.21 13.45
C MET A 263 3.32 -13.37 12.18
N CYS A 264 2.74 -14.00 11.17
CA CYS A 264 3.38 -14.22 9.89
C CYS A 264 2.43 -13.83 8.75
N ALA A 265 2.99 -13.62 7.56
CA ALA A 265 2.18 -13.28 6.41
C ALA A 265 2.69 -13.95 5.14
N THR A 266 1.76 -14.32 4.27
CA THR A 266 2.03 -14.70 2.88
C THR A 266 1.06 -13.95 1.97
N GLY A 267 1.51 -13.69 0.74
CA GLY A 267 0.68 -13.09 -0.28
C GLY A 267 1.28 -13.31 -1.65
N ASN A 268 0.43 -13.53 -2.66
CA ASN A 268 0.86 -13.72 -4.03
C ASN A 268 0.68 -12.43 -4.84
N SER A 269 1.62 -12.11 -5.74
CA SER A 269 1.48 -10.97 -6.67
C SER A 269 1.18 -9.65 -5.92
N GLY A 270 0.07 -8.99 -6.18
CA GLY A 270 -0.35 -7.80 -5.45
C GLY A 270 -0.46 -7.99 -3.93
N GLY A 271 -0.78 -9.21 -3.46
CA GLY A 271 -0.74 -9.56 -2.03
C GLY A 271 0.68 -9.55 -1.48
N SER A 272 1.68 -10.01 -2.25
CA SER A 272 3.09 -9.90 -1.87
C SER A 272 3.55 -8.44 -1.83
N GLY A 273 3.04 -7.60 -2.75
CA GLY A 273 3.25 -6.16 -2.75
C GLY A 273 2.73 -5.50 -1.47
N ALA A 274 1.53 -5.86 -1.05
CA ALA A 274 0.94 -5.35 0.20
C ALA A 274 1.79 -5.68 1.44
N VAL A 275 2.27 -6.94 1.54
CA VAL A 275 3.19 -7.37 2.62
C VAL A 275 4.50 -6.59 2.55
N ALA A 276 5.09 -6.46 1.34
CA ALA A 276 6.36 -5.76 1.18
C ALA A 276 6.27 -4.27 1.55
N TYR A 277 5.19 -3.56 1.16
CA TYR A 277 4.95 -2.19 1.64
C TYR A 277 4.83 -2.11 3.15
N ALA A 278 4.07 -3.03 3.77
CA ALA A 278 3.87 -3.02 5.22
C ALA A 278 5.20 -3.08 5.99
N VAL A 279 6.14 -3.90 5.55
CA VAL A 279 7.44 -4.03 6.22
C VAL A 279 8.46 -2.98 5.79
N SER A 280 8.41 -2.51 4.54
CA SER A 280 9.40 -1.58 4.00
C SER A 280 9.08 -0.12 4.30
N GLU A 281 7.79 0.27 4.17
CA GLU A 281 7.37 1.66 4.23
C GLU A 281 6.60 2.01 5.50
N TYR A 282 5.87 1.04 6.06
CA TYR A 282 5.03 1.26 7.26
C TYR A 282 5.67 0.80 8.57
N GLY A 283 6.89 0.24 8.49
CA GLY A 283 7.69 -0.10 9.68
C GLY A 283 7.23 -1.34 10.44
N LEU A 284 6.39 -2.20 9.84
CA LEU A 284 5.84 -3.38 10.50
C LEU A 284 6.77 -4.60 10.49
N GLY A 285 8.02 -4.47 10.04
CA GLY A 285 8.99 -5.58 10.14
C GLY A 285 9.02 -6.23 11.53
N PRO A 286 9.10 -5.49 12.64
CA PRO A 286 9.13 -6.06 13.98
C PRO A 286 7.86 -6.83 14.39
N ASP A 287 6.72 -6.59 13.75
CA ASP A 287 5.45 -7.25 14.06
C ASP A 287 5.35 -8.63 13.42
N PHE A 288 6.16 -8.89 12.40
CA PHE A 288 6.20 -10.16 11.68
C PHE A 288 7.40 -11.01 12.10
N ALA A 289 7.15 -12.20 12.67
CA ALA A 289 8.17 -13.21 12.86
C ALA A 289 8.68 -13.75 11.51
N MET A 290 7.77 -13.87 10.53
CA MET A 290 8.08 -14.33 9.17
C MET A 290 7.19 -13.67 8.14
N ILE A 291 7.74 -13.40 6.96
CA ILE A 291 6.97 -13.08 5.75
C ILE A 291 7.41 -13.99 4.59
N GLU A 292 6.43 -14.38 3.78
CA GLU A 292 6.67 -15.19 2.58
C GLU A 292 5.93 -14.60 1.37
N PRO A 293 6.48 -13.56 0.75
CA PRO A 293 5.99 -13.08 -0.54
C PRO A 293 6.14 -14.13 -1.63
N THR A 294 5.08 -14.37 -2.42
CA THR A 294 5.11 -15.29 -3.55
C THR A 294 4.81 -14.55 -4.85
N SER A 295 5.55 -14.84 -5.92
CA SER A 295 5.49 -14.15 -7.22
C SER A 295 5.38 -12.64 -7.06
N GLY A 296 6.40 -12.03 -6.49
CA GLY A 296 6.48 -10.60 -6.22
C GLY A 296 7.45 -10.23 -5.10
N PRO A 297 7.46 -8.97 -4.66
CA PRO A 297 6.47 -7.91 -4.89
C PRO A 297 6.58 -7.22 -6.26
N PRO A 298 5.46 -7.05 -7.00
CA PRO A 298 5.49 -6.46 -8.34
C PRO A 298 5.54 -4.93 -8.38
N MET A 299 5.51 -4.24 -7.22
CA MET A 299 5.57 -2.77 -7.11
C MET A 299 6.93 -2.30 -6.58
N THR A 300 7.96 -3.11 -6.75
CA THR A 300 9.32 -2.76 -6.32
C THR A 300 9.83 -1.52 -7.06
N ARG A 301 9.57 -1.43 -8.37
CA ARG A 301 9.95 -0.33 -9.25
C ARG A 301 8.81 0.04 -10.20
N ILE A 302 7.78 0.72 -9.69
CA ILE A 302 6.63 1.18 -10.47
C ILE A 302 7.06 2.05 -11.67
N ASP A 303 8.09 2.87 -11.49
CA ASP A 303 8.67 3.71 -12.55
C ASP A 303 9.23 2.88 -13.72
N GLN A 304 9.78 1.70 -13.46
CA GLN A 304 10.24 0.77 -14.49
C GLN A 304 9.09 -0.09 -15.01
N GLY A 305 8.17 -0.47 -14.13
CA GLY A 305 6.94 -1.16 -14.49
C GLY A 305 6.08 -0.36 -15.48
N CYS A 306 5.96 0.94 -15.27
CA CYS A 306 5.24 1.87 -16.14
C CYS A 306 6.14 2.52 -17.20
N SER A 307 7.05 1.78 -17.80
CA SER A 307 7.91 2.24 -18.89
C SER A 307 7.84 1.30 -20.09
N PRO A 308 8.12 1.78 -21.34
CA PRO A 308 8.10 0.92 -22.50
C PRO A 308 9.00 -0.29 -22.33
N CYS A 309 8.47 -1.49 -22.63
CA CYS A 309 9.24 -2.72 -22.58
C CYS A 309 10.43 -2.63 -23.52
N SER A 310 11.64 -2.66 -22.98
CA SER A 310 12.84 -2.81 -23.81
C SER A 310 13.24 -4.28 -23.82
N ALA A 311 13.57 -4.80 -24.99
CA ALA A 311 14.00 -6.19 -25.20
C ALA A 311 15.32 -6.55 -24.45
N SER A 312 15.88 -5.66 -23.67
CA SER A 312 17.18 -5.78 -23.02
C SER A 312 17.16 -5.57 -21.49
N LEU A 313 15.96 -5.66 -20.84
CA LEU A 313 15.96 -5.63 -19.38
C LEU A 313 16.46 -6.96 -18.85
N THR A 314 17.67 -6.95 -18.32
CA THR A 314 18.30 -8.06 -17.63
C THR A 314 17.95 -7.98 -16.15
N GLY A 315 16.74 -8.35 -15.80
CA GLY A 315 16.38 -8.64 -14.40
C GLY A 315 16.82 -10.05 -14.01
N PRO A 316 17.02 -10.33 -12.74
CA PRO A 316 17.17 -11.70 -12.27
C PRO A 316 15.92 -12.51 -12.58
N VAL A 317 16.06 -13.80 -12.83
CA VAL A 317 14.99 -14.76 -13.08
C VAL A 317 15.07 -15.91 -12.11
N CYS A 318 13.94 -16.48 -11.76
CA CYS A 318 13.89 -17.72 -11.05
C CYS A 318 14.34 -18.84 -12.00
N THR A 319 15.49 -19.42 -11.77
CA THR A 319 16.06 -20.47 -12.62
C THR A 319 16.07 -21.80 -11.91
N ASP A 320 15.35 -22.76 -12.46
CA ASP A 320 15.74 -24.16 -12.43
C ASP A 320 16.08 -24.62 -13.85
N ALA A 321 16.21 -25.93 -14.09
CA ALA A 321 16.59 -26.48 -15.39
C ALA A 321 15.60 -26.19 -16.53
N ASN A 322 14.41 -25.64 -16.24
CA ASN A 322 13.30 -25.39 -17.19
C ASN A 322 12.94 -23.91 -17.33
N SER A 323 13.72 -22.98 -16.78
CA SER A 323 13.36 -21.56 -16.67
C SER A 323 13.13 -20.88 -18.02
N ILE A 324 12.13 -20.02 -18.04
CA ILE A 324 11.83 -19.15 -19.19
C ILE A 324 12.69 -17.91 -19.10
N ASN A 325 13.61 -17.75 -20.07
CA ASN A 325 14.48 -16.61 -20.21
C ASN A 325 13.77 -15.46 -20.90
N ASN A 326 12.92 -14.72 -20.25
CA ASN A 326 12.46 -13.44 -20.79
C ASN A 326 11.96 -12.48 -19.67
N PRO A 327 12.81 -12.14 -18.69
CA PRO A 327 12.41 -11.22 -17.64
C PRO A 327 12.32 -9.80 -18.20
N HIS A 328 11.23 -9.14 -17.95
CA HIS A 328 11.07 -7.72 -18.19
C HIS A 328 10.48 -7.06 -16.94
N MET A 329 10.88 -5.81 -16.68
CA MET A 329 10.39 -5.03 -15.56
C MET A 329 9.06 -4.34 -15.87
N CYS A 330 8.73 -4.15 -17.14
CA CYS A 330 7.51 -3.48 -17.57
C CYS A 330 6.26 -4.32 -17.26
N TYR A 331 5.20 -3.64 -16.83
CA TYR A 331 3.91 -4.27 -16.57
C TYR A 331 3.25 -4.81 -17.82
N GLU A 332 2.56 -5.92 -17.67
CA GLU A 332 1.56 -6.35 -18.65
C GLU A 332 0.40 -5.32 -18.68
N PRO A 333 -0.33 -5.20 -19.79
CA PRO A 333 -1.42 -4.22 -19.91
C PRO A 333 -2.49 -4.32 -18.80
N ALA A 334 -2.75 -5.54 -18.31
CA ALA A 334 -3.71 -5.76 -17.22
C ALA A 334 -3.20 -5.17 -15.91
N ASP A 335 -1.92 -5.37 -15.58
CA ASP A 335 -1.29 -4.86 -14.35
C ASP A 335 -1.16 -3.34 -14.41
N ALA A 336 -0.79 -2.79 -15.58
CA ALA A 336 -0.76 -1.35 -15.79
C ALA A 336 -2.12 -0.69 -15.53
N SER A 337 -3.22 -1.34 -15.95
CA SER A 337 -4.58 -0.86 -15.70
C SER A 337 -4.92 -0.80 -14.20
N VAL A 338 -4.43 -1.77 -13.40
CA VAL A 338 -4.59 -1.76 -11.93
C VAL A 338 -3.80 -0.61 -11.31
N ILE A 339 -2.57 -0.38 -11.78
CA ILE A 339 -1.75 0.75 -11.33
C ILE A 339 -2.39 2.08 -11.73
N ASP A 340 -2.94 2.19 -12.94
CA ASP A 340 -3.66 3.40 -13.38
C ASP A 340 -4.76 3.81 -12.39
N GLU A 341 -5.53 2.85 -11.87
CA GLU A 341 -6.61 3.15 -10.93
C GLU A 341 -6.09 3.75 -9.62
N ALA A 342 -4.92 3.31 -9.15
CA ALA A 342 -4.30 3.88 -7.97
C ALA A 342 -3.93 5.36 -8.12
N TYR A 343 -3.74 5.82 -9.37
CA TYR A 343 -3.33 7.20 -9.68
C TYR A 343 -4.45 8.08 -10.25
N GLN A 344 -5.64 7.55 -10.47
CA GLN A 344 -6.77 8.34 -10.95
C GLN A 344 -7.03 9.54 -10.03
N SER A 345 -6.96 10.75 -10.58
CA SER A 345 -7.14 12.03 -9.86
C SER A 345 -6.07 12.37 -8.81
N ALA A 346 -5.00 11.60 -8.66
CA ALA A 346 -3.92 11.87 -7.70
C ALA A 346 -2.81 12.78 -8.24
N GLY A 347 -3.14 13.71 -9.13
CA GLY A 347 -2.18 14.61 -9.78
C GLY A 347 -1.65 14.10 -11.13
N ALA A 348 -2.17 12.98 -11.61
CA ALA A 348 -1.92 12.52 -12.96
C ALA A 348 -2.61 13.42 -13.99
N THR A 349 -1.92 13.74 -15.08
CA THR A 349 -2.46 14.57 -16.18
C THR A 349 -3.41 13.78 -17.08
N THR A 350 -3.40 12.46 -16.98
CA THR A 350 -4.24 11.52 -17.75
C THR A 350 -4.89 10.49 -16.81
N PRO A 351 -6.04 9.90 -17.19
CA PRO A 351 -6.69 8.88 -16.38
C PRO A 351 -5.95 7.52 -16.39
N THR A 352 -4.99 7.34 -17.32
CA THR A 352 -4.26 6.09 -17.53
C THR A 352 -2.74 6.30 -17.56
N PRO A 353 -2.15 6.86 -16.47
CA PRO A 353 -0.77 7.34 -16.51
C PRO A 353 0.28 6.23 -16.69
N CYS A 354 0.03 5.04 -16.17
CA CYS A 354 0.93 3.89 -16.34
C CYS A 354 0.79 3.28 -17.76
N THR A 355 -0.43 3.04 -18.19
CA THR A 355 -0.71 2.57 -19.57
C THR A 355 -0.18 3.54 -20.62
N ASP A 356 -0.35 4.85 -20.42
CA ASP A 356 0.17 5.87 -21.32
C ASP A 356 1.69 5.84 -21.36
N ALA A 357 2.34 5.68 -20.20
CA ALA A 357 3.80 5.59 -20.10
C ALA A 357 4.35 4.33 -20.78
N LEU A 358 3.70 3.17 -20.64
CA LEU A 358 4.03 1.96 -21.39
C LEU A 358 3.97 2.16 -22.92
N ASN A 359 3.03 2.98 -23.38
CA ASN A 359 2.87 3.31 -24.79
C ASN A 359 3.78 4.48 -25.26
N GLY A 360 4.73 4.91 -24.43
CA GLY A 360 5.73 5.93 -24.76
C GLY A 360 5.26 7.38 -24.55
N THR A 361 4.09 7.60 -23.96
CA THR A 361 3.70 8.94 -23.49
C THR A 361 4.29 9.16 -22.11
N PRO A 362 5.09 10.24 -21.89
CA PRO A 362 5.72 10.45 -20.59
C PRO A 362 4.70 10.51 -19.45
N GLY A 363 4.82 9.58 -18.51
CA GLY A 363 4.03 9.56 -17.28
C GLY A 363 4.66 10.42 -16.16
N PRO A 364 4.03 10.48 -14.97
CA PRO A 364 4.54 11.18 -13.81
C PRO A 364 5.67 10.36 -13.15
N SER A 365 6.83 10.25 -13.81
CA SER A 365 7.93 9.37 -13.41
C SER A 365 8.40 9.58 -11.97
N GLY A 366 8.47 10.82 -11.50
CA GLY A 366 8.84 11.11 -10.10
C GLY A 366 7.81 10.62 -9.08
N LEU A 367 6.52 10.56 -9.48
CA LEU A 367 5.46 10.00 -8.64
C LEU A 367 5.57 8.47 -8.58
N PHE A 368 5.77 7.80 -9.72
CA PHE A 368 5.98 6.36 -9.78
C PHE A 368 7.23 5.93 -9.00
N GLU A 369 8.34 6.68 -9.16
CA GLU A 369 9.56 6.42 -8.42
C GLU A 369 9.36 6.53 -6.91
N SER A 370 8.74 7.61 -6.43
CA SER A 370 8.50 7.83 -4.99
C SER A 370 7.50 6.86 -4.37
N ASP A 371 6.60 6.30 -5.17
CA ASP A 371 5.64 5.28 -4.73
C ASP A 371 6.22 3.85 -4.83
N SER A 372 7.32 3.65 -5.55
CA SER A 372 8.01 2.35 -5.61
C SER A 372 8.51 1.92 -4.24
N ILE A 373 8.45 0.63 -3.91
CA ILE A 373 9.02 0.09 -2.66
C ILE A 373 10.52 0.39 -2.60
N LEU A 374 11.22 0.33 -3.73
CA LEU A 374 12.60 0.77 -3.88
C LEU A 374 12.69 2.15 -4.54
N TYR A 375 12.07 3.16 -3.94
CA TYR A 375 12.21 4.55 -4.37
C TYR A 375 13.66 5.06 -4.29
N ASN A 376 14.50 4.43 -3.48
CA ASN A 376 15.93 4.62 -3.46
C ASN A 376 16.66 3.29 -3.68
N PRO A 377 17.11 2.98 -4.91
CA PRO A 377 17.75 1.71 -5.24
C PRO A 377 19.02 1.39 -4.43
N SER A 378 19.61 2.41 -3.80
CA SER A 378 20.80 2.24 -2.93
C SER A 378 20.42 1.94 -1.48
N SER A 379 19.16 2.05 -1.09
CA SER A 379 18.70 1.77 0.26
C SER A 379 18.72 0.27 0.55
N LYS A 380 19.03 -0.05 1.81
CA LYS A 380 18.83 -1.39 2.36
C LYS A 380 17.66 -1.33 3.34
N ILE A 381 16.75 -2.28 3.20
CA ILE A 381 15.57 -2.41 4.05
C ILE A 381 15.94 -3.37 5.20
N PRO A 382 16.04 -2.89 6.44
CA PRO A 382 16.44 -3.73 7.56
C PRO A 382 15.26 -4.57 8.07
N LEU A 383 15.26 -5.86 7.81
CA LEU A 383 14.31 -6.84 8.34
C LEU A 383 15.01 -7.83 9.29
N SER A 384 15.85 -7.29 10.20
CA SER A 384 16.71 -8.09 11.07
C SER A 384 15.98 -8.97 12.08
N SER A 385 14.74 -8.63 12.43
CA SER A 385 13.87 -9.39 13.34
C SER A 385 12.87 -10.29 12.60
N THR A 386 12.81 -10.23 11.29
CA THR A 386 11.80 -10.90 10.46
C THR A 386 12.47 -11.99 9.62
N THR A 387 11.98 -13.21 9.71
CA THR A 387 12.39 -14.28 8.79
C THR A 387 11.75 -14.02 7.43
N VAL A 388 12.57 -13.99 6.37
CA VAL A 388 12.10 -13.72 5.00
C VAL A 388 12.41 -14.92 4.13
N LYS A 389 11.39 -15.39 3.40
CA LYS A 389 11.53 -16.35 2.30
C LYS A 389 10.61 -15.93 1.17
N MET A 390 11.01 -16.11 -0.06
CA MET A 390 10.21 -15.80 -1.24
C MET A 390 10.12 -17.02 -2.16
N LEU A 391 8.96 -17.20 -2.79
CA LEU A 391 8.76 -18.27 -3.76
C LEU A 391 8.38 -17.69 -5.12
N PHE A 392 9.00 -18.23 -6.16
CA PHE A 392 8.71 -17.84 -7.55
C PHE A 392 8.42 -19.09 -8.37
N GLY A 393 7.57 -18.98 -9.38
CA GLY A 393 7.34 -20.01 -10.36
C GLY A 393 8.44 -20.01 -11.42
N ASP A 394 8.91 -21.18 -11.81
CA ASP A 394 9.90 -21.31 -12.89
C ASP A 394 9.30 -21.03 -14.28
N LEU A 395 7.96 -21.08 -14.40
CA LEU A 395 7.19 -20.71 -15.58
C LEU A 395 6.60 -19.29 -15.51
N ASP A 396 6.87 -18.54 -14.44
CA ASP A 396 6.37 -17.17 -14.28
C ASP A 396 7.18 -16.20 -15.16
N THR A 397 6.56 -15.68 -16.21
CA THR A 397 7.16 -14.71 -17.14
C THR A 397 6.82 -13.26 -16.83
N SER A 398 6.08 -13.00 -15.75
CA SER A 398 5.66 -11.65 -15.38
C SER A 398 6.81 -10.81 -14.79
N ASN A 399 6.62 -9.49 -14.74
CA ASN A 399 7.51 -8.55 -14.06
C ASN A 399 7.68 -8.84 -12.55
N ALA A 400 6.76 -9.58 -11.97
CA ALA A 400 6.76 -9.89 -10.53
C ALA A 400 8.01 -10.67 -10.09
N VAL A 401 8.57 -11.52 -10.96
CA VAL A 401 9.80 -12.26 -10.65
C VAL A 401 11.01 -11.33 -10.54
N PRO A 402 11.41 -10.56 -11.58
CA PRO A 402 12.57 -9.68 -11.48
C PRO A 402 12.38 -8.56 -10.45
N GLU A 403 11.20 -8.03 -10.29
CA GLU A 403 10.91 -7.03 -9.26
C GLU A 403 11.01 -7.60 -7.84
N GLY A 404 10.45 -8.79 -7.62
CA GLY A 404 10.54 -9.47 -6.32
C GLY A 404 11.97 -9.83 -5.95
N MET A 405 12.76 -10.33 -6.89
CA MET A 405 14.18 -10.64 -6.66
C MET A 405 15.00 -9.38 -6.37
N LEU A 406 14.72 -8.26 -7.07
CA LEU A 406 15.34 -6.97 -6.81
C LEU A 406 15.01 -6.46 -5.39
N TRP A 407 13.78 -6.62 -4.93
CA TRP A 407 13.41 -6.33 -3.55
C TRP A 407 14.19 -7.21 -2.57
N GLY A 408 14.26 -8.51 -2.81
CA GLY A 408 15.02 -9.46 -1.98
C GLY A 408 16.50 -9.09 -1.85
N GLU A 409 17.15 -8.61 -2.92
CA GLU A 409 18.52 -8.12 -2.90
C GLU A 409 18.70 -6.83 -2.09
N SER A 410 17.63 -6.04 -1.94
CA SER A 410 17.63 -4.78 -1.20
C SER A 410 17.45 -4.95 0.30
N ILE A 411 16.88 -6.08 0.76
CA ILE A 411 16.64 -6.29 2.18
C ILE A 411 17.91 -6.76 2.90
N THR A 412 17.97 -6.46 4.20
CA THR A 412 18.92 -7.06 5.14
C THR A 412 18.11 -7.97 6.06
N PRO A 413 18.03 -9.28 5.76
CA PRO A 413 17.15 -10.19 6.48
C PRO A 413 17.70 -10.52 7.88
N GLY A 414 16.83 -11.06 8.73
CA GLY A 414 17.19 -11.63 10.01
C GLY A 414 18.06 -12.87 9.87
N SER A 415 18.78 -13.22 10.93
CA SER A 415 19.69 -14.39 10.95
C SER A 415 18.97 -15.73 10.79
N ALA A 416 17.67 -15.78 11.07
CA ALA A 416 16.83 -16.97 10.87
C ALA A 416 16.37 -17.16 9.41
N SER A 417 16.56 -16.17 8.56
CA SER A 417 16.18 -16.26 7.15
C SER A 417 17.01 -17.30 6.40
N PRO A 418 16.39 -18.07 5.51
CA PRO A 418 17.12 -19.03 4.67
C PRO A 418 18.11 -18.33 3.73
N THR A 419 19.11 -19.06 3.28
CA THR A 419 20.04 -18.61 2.24
C THR A 419 20.10 -19.68 1.16
N PRO A 420 19.70 -19.41 -0.09
CA PRO A 420 19.18 -18.12 -0.60
C PRO A 420 17.79 -17.74 -0.03
N LEU A 421 17.44 -16.46 -0.07
CA LEU A 421 16.15 -15.94 0.41
C LEU A 421 14.96 -16.42 -0.43
N TYR A 422 15.18 -16.95 -1.60
CA TYR A 422 14.13 -17.39 -2.51
C TYR A 422 14.33 -18.85 -2.97
N ALA A 423 13.23 -19.46 -3.38
CA ALA A 423 13.23 -20.75 -4.06
C ALA A 423 12.32 -20.68 -5.30
N CYS A 424 12.66 -21.49 -6.31
CA CYS A 424 11.85 -21.69 -7.50
C CYS A 424 10.98 -22.93 -7.33
N ILE A 425 9.70 -22.79 -7.65
CA ILE A 425 8.74 -23.89 -7.65
C ILE A 425 8.60 -24.38 -9.08
N ALA A 426 8.93 -25.65 -9.28
CA ALA A 426 8.87 -26.30 -10.59
C ALA A 426 7.44 -26.38 -11.10
N ASP A 427 7.27 -26.19 -12.41
CA ASP A 427 5.99 -26.22 -13.13
C ASP A 427 4.95 -25.19 -12.61
N ALA A 428 5.38 -24.20 -11.81
CA ALA A 428 4.52 -23.14 -11.32
C ALA A 428 4.60 -21.90 -12.23
N GLY A 429 3.42 -21.39 -12.62
CA GLY A 429 3.25 -20.09 -13.23
C GLY A 429 3.23 -18.96 -12.20
N HIS A 430 2.58 -17.84 -12.55
CA HIS A 430 2.49 -16.66 -11.69
C HIS A 430 1.81 -16.94 -10.32
N PRO A 431 0.65 -17.61 -10.21
CA PRO A 431 0.09 -17.95 -8.91
C PRO A 431 0.76 -19.21 -8.34
N ILE A 432 1.66 -19.04 -7.38
CA ILE A 432 2.33 -20.19 -6.72
C ILE A 432 1.34 -21.17 -6.08
N PRO A 433 0.23 -20.72 -5.43
CA PRO A 433 -0.74 -21.64 -4.82
C PRO A 433 -1.67 -22.36 -5.82
N ASP A 434 -1.49 -22.17 -7.11
CA ASP A 434 -2.27 -22.90 -8.13
C ASP A 434 -1.72 -24.32 -8.39
N VAL A 435 -0.49 -24.59 -7.95
CA VAL A 435 0.10 -25.90 -8.03
C VAL A 435 0.26 -26.52 -6.64
N ASN A 436 -0.01 -27.83 -6.55
CA ASN A 436 -0.03 -28.54 -5.27
C ASN A 436 1.30 -28.43 -4.51
N ASP A 437 2.41 -28.51 -5.22
CA ASP A 437 3.75 -28.41 -4.62
C ASP A 437 4.02 -27.01 -4.09
N GLY A 438 3.59 -25.96 -4.80
CA GLY A 438 3.66 -24.58 -4.34
C GLY A 438 2.81 -24.35 -3.08
N ALA A 439 1.56 -24.79 -3.10
CA ALA A 439 0.64 -24.68 -1.96
C ALA A 439 1.19 -25.38 -0.70
N ARG A 440 1.76 -26.58 -0.86
CA ARG A 440 2.38 -27.32 0.25
C ARG A 440 3.68 -26.70 0.72
N GLN A 441 4.49 -26.17 -0.20
CA GLN A 441 5.74 -25.51 0.16
C GLN A 441 5.48 -24.29 1.04
N ILE A 442 4.54 -23.42 0.66
CA ILE A 442 4.13 -22.26 1.47
C ILE A 442 3.73 -22.69 2.88
N ALA A 443 2.85 -23.70 2.99
CA ALA A 443 2.42 -24.18 4.30
C ALA A 443 3.58 -24.75 5.13
N THR A 444 4.48 -25.50 4.49
CA THR A 444 5.66 -26.10 5.14
C THR A 444 6.61 -25.03 5.66
N ASP A 445 6.87 -24.01 4.86
CA ASP A 445 7.76 -22.91 5.24
C ASP A 445 7.17 -22.11 6.42
N ILE A 446 5.89 -21.78 6.35
CA ILE A 446 5.20 -21.08 7.45
C ILE A 446 5.28 -21.91 8.75
N ILE A 447 4.94 -23.21 8.71
CA ILE A 447 4.95 -24.06 9.91
C ILE A 447 6.35 -24.17 10.52
N ASN A 448 7.40 -24.20 9.70
CA ASN A 448 8.76 -24.37 10.16
C ASN A 448 9.46 -23.06 10.57
N LEU A 449 9.12 -21.95 9.95
CA LEU A 449 9.85 -20.69 10.07
C LEU A 449 9.09 -19.59 10.83
N CYS A 450 7.78 -19.72 10.99
CA CYS A 450 6.96 -18.78 11.77
C CYS A 450 7.05 -19.12 13.27
N GLN A 451 8.14 -18.69 13.92
CA GLN A 451 8.44 -19.05 15.32
C GLN A 451 8.81 -17.80 16.16
#